data_ca896f09df2432cc7b79c5e30d0c027e
#
_entry.id   ca896f09df2432cc7b79c5e30d0c027e
#
_cell.length_a   1.000
_cell.length_b   1.000
_cell.length_c   1.000
_cell.angle_alpha   90.00
_cell.angle_beta   90.00
_cell.angle_gamma   90.00
#
_symmetry.space_group_name_H-M   'P 1'
#
loop_
_entity.id
_entity.type
_entity.pdbx_description
1 polymer ?
#
loop_
_entity_poly.entity_id
_entity_poly.type
_entity_poly.pdbx_seq_one_letter_code
_entity_poly.pdbx_strand_id
1 'polypeptide(L)'
;MYNNSIGVTYQLTDLLEEGAEKLFKLGIECVQIQCFKPELLTKDNAEKIKEMLSGKVRISSFWAGWSGPTVWDSIDGPQTLGLVPPAYRFQRMQELIKGADFTSWLGVKDMATHVGFIPEHPSFPEYRGVVQAVKYVANYCKTKGIHFNFETGQETPVTLMRIITDVGDDNLGINLDPANLILYGRGNPVDALDIFKGYIRGVHVKDGDYPTDYYKLGQERVVGEGTVNFPVFLPKLLRQGYIGDLYIEREIGGDQQIKDIIETVKYIKNIIKEA
;
A
#
# COMPACT_ATOMS: atom_id res chain seq x y z
N MET A 1 18.45 -6.48 -17.18
CA MET A 1 17.00 -6.63 -17.46
C MET A 1 16.30 -6.65 -16.11
N TYR A 2 15.38 -5.75 -15.86
CA TYR A 2 14.64 -5.68 -14.61
C TYR A 2 13.59 -6.80 -14.55
N ASN A 3 13.42 -7.43 -13.38
CA ASN A 3 12.58 -8.63 -13.19
C ASN A 3 11.41 -8.37 -12.24
N ASN A 4 10.88 -7.16 -12.22
CA ASN A 4 9.76 -6.78 -11.37
C ASN A 4 8.46 -7.42 -11.90
N SER A 5 7.76 -8.19 -11.07
CA SER A 5 6.44 -8.70 -11.42
C SER A 5 5.40 -7.59 -11.38
N ILE A 6 4.46 -7.63 -12.32
CA ILE A 6 3.31 -6.74 -12.33
C ILE A 6 2.11 -7.48 -11.80
N GLY A 7 1.52 -6.94 -10.77
CA GLY A 7 0.34 -7.44 -10.09
C GLY A 7 -0.78 -6.41 -9.98
N VAL A 8 -1.73 -6.73 -9.14
CA VAL A 8 -2.87 -5.86 -8.82
C VAL A 8 -3.16 -5.92 -7.33
N THR A 9 -3.74 -4.87 -6.77
CA THR A 9 -4.40 -4.92 -5.47
C THR A 9 -5.76 -5.61 -5.62
N TYR A 10 -6.13 -6.50 -4.70
CA TYR A 10 -7.40 -7.23 -4.81
C TYR A 10 -8.01 -7.50 -3.44
N GLN A 11 -9.33 -7.30 -3.32
CA GLN A 11 -10.01 -7.46 -2.04
C GLN A 11 -10.15 -8.93 -1.65
N LEU A 12 -9.86 -9.25 -0.38
CA LEU A 12 -10.08 -10.59 0.18
C LEU A 12 -11.56 -11.00 0.12
N THR A 13 -12.47 -10.04 0.33
CA THR A 13 -13.91 -10.26 0.20
C THR A 13 -14.28 -10.81 -1.17
N ASP A 14 -13.78 -10.18 -2.23
CA ASP A 14 -14.13 -10.56 -3.60
C ASP A 14 -13.58 -11.95 -3.95
N LEU A 15 -12.36 -12.27 -3.48
CA LEU A 15 -11.81 -13.63 -3.64
C LEU A 15 -12.67 -14.68 -2.93
N LEU A 16 -13.16 -14.38 -1.72
CA LEU A 16 -13.96 -15.34 -0.95
C LEU A 16 -15.38 -15.50 -1.48
N GLU A 17 -15.97 -14.44 -2.02
CA GLU A 17 -17.37 -14.39 -2.48
C GLU A 17 -17.50 -14.77 -3.97
N GLU A 18 -16.61 -14.25 -4.84
CA GLU A 18 -16.71 -14.38 -6.29
C GLU A 18 -15.66 -15.35 -6.90
N GLY A 19 -14.65 -15.74 -6.10
CA GLY A 19 -13.52 -16.52 -6.60
C GLY A 19 -12.50 -15.70 -7.38
N ALA A 20 -11.56 -16.36 -8.06
CA ALA A 20 -10.41 -15.72 -8.70
C ALA A 20 -10.49 -15.61 -10.23
N GLU A 21 -11.62 -15.99 -10.84
CA GLU A 21 -11.74 -16.04 -12.31
C GLU A 21 -11.55 -14.66 -12.98
N LYS A 22 -12.00 -13.59 -12.34
CA LYS A 22 -11.77 -12.23 -12.82
C LYS A 22 -10.27 -11.86 -12.76
N LEU A 23 -9.61 -12.20 -11.65
CA LEU A 23 -8.19 -11.95 -11.43
C LEU A 23 -7.31 -12.63 -12.51
N PHE A 24 -7.64 -13.89 -12.88
CA PHE A 24 -6.89 -14.63 -13.88
C PHE A 24 -6.95 -14.03 -15.29
N LYS A 25 -7.95 -13.20 -15.58
CA LYS A 25 -8.12 -12.54 -16.90
C LYS A 25 -7.30 -11.25 -17.03
N LEU A 26 -6.71 -10.73 -15.94
CA LEU A 26 -6.00 -9.46 -15.96
C LEU A 26 -4.60 -9.52 -16.57
N GLY A 27 -4.03 -10.71 -16.80
CA GLY A 27 -2.69 -10.87 -17.36
C GLY A 27 -1.55 -10.46 -16.43
N ILE A 28 -1.79 -10.57 -15.12
CA ILE A 28 -0.88 -10.24 -14.03
C ILE A 28 -0.12 -11.47 -13.53
N GLU A 29 0.96 -11.23 -12.80
CA GLU A 29 1.87 -12.27 -12.29
C GLU A 29 1.73 -12.46 -10.77
N CYS A 30 1.31 -11.41 -10.05
CA CYS A 30 1.17 -11.44 -8.60
C CYS A 30 -0.03 -10.60 -8.12
N VAL A 31 -0.34 -10.75 -6.84
CA VAL A 31 -1.42 -10.01 -6.19
C VAL A 31 -1.00 -9.52 -4.80
N GLN A 32 -1.35 -8.30 -4.47
CA GLN A 32 -1.42 -7.80 -3.11
C GLN A 32 -2.87 -7.94 -2.64
N ILE A 33 -3.11 -8.77 -1.65
CA ILE A 33 -4.45 -8.97 -1.09
C ILE A 33 -4.73 -7.88 -0.07
N GLN A 34 -5.90 -7.24 -0.15
CA GLN A 34 -6.34 -6.19 0.76
C GLN A 34 -7.53 -6.67 1.59
N CYS A 35 -7.60 -6.28 2.88
CA CYS A 35 -8.75 -6.61 3.71
C CYS A 35 -8.99 -5.57 4.81
N PHE A 36 -10.20 -4.98 4.82
CA PHE A 36 -10.68 -4.08 5.87
C PHE A 36 -11.61 -4.76 6.89
N LYS A 37 -11.78 -6.08 6.81
CA LYS A 37 -12.65 -6.87 7.69
C LYS A 37 -11.80 -7.82 8.54
N PRO A 38 -11.35 -7.40 9.75
CA PRO A 38 -10.47 -8.22 10.61
C PRO A 38 -11.04 -9.58 11.00
N GLU A 39 -12.35 -9.75 10.93
CA GLU A 39 -13.05 -11.02 11.18
C GLU A 39 -12.79 -12.07 10.08
N LEU A 40 -12.42 -11.65 8.87
CA LEU A 40 -12.08 -12.55 7.76
C LEU A 40 -10.63 -13.05 7.83
N LEU A 41 -9.79 -12.48 8.68
CA LEU A 41 -8.38 -12.83 8.80
C LEU A 41 -8.22 -14.11 9.63
N THR A 42 -8.61 -15.23 9.05
CA THR A 42 -8.54 -16.55 9.66
C THR A 42 -7.57 -17.46 8.90
N LYS A 43 -7.04 -18.47 9.60
CA LYS A 43 -6.13 -19.44 8.97
C LYS A 43 -6.82 -20.19 7.84
N ASP A 44 -8.09 -20.56 8.02
CA ASP A 44 -8.88 -21.29 7.01
C ASP A 44 -9.05 -20.44 5.73
N ASN A 45 -9.32 -19.15 5.86
CA ASN A 45 -9.40 -18.25 4.71
C ASN A 45 -8.02 -18.10 4.03
N ALA A 46 -6.93 -18.03 4.79
CA ALA A 46 -5.59 -17.98 4.21
C ALA A 46 -5.28 -19.24 3.39
N GLU A 47 -5.58 -20.43 3.92
CA GLU A 47 -5.39 -21.70 3.19
C GLU A 47 -6.27 -21.77 1.94
N LYS A 48 -7.55 -21.39 2.05
CA LYS A 48 -8.48 -21.35 0.91
C LYS A 48 -7.96 -20.45 -0.23
N ILE A 49 -7.45 -19.26 0.11
CA ILE A 49 -6.93 -18.32 -0.89
C ILE A 49 -5.63 -18.86 -1.51
N LYS A 50 -4.73 -19.44 -0.74
CA LYS A 50 -3.50 -20.07 -1.23
C LYS A 50 -3.82 -21.19 -2.23
N GLU A 51 -4.78 -22.05 -1.91
CA GLU A 51 -5.22 -23.13 -2.81
C GLU A 51 -5.82 -22.56 -4.10
N MET A 52 -6.72 -21.57 -3.99
CA MET A 52 -7.39 -20.93 -5.12
C MET A 52 -6.41 -20.30 -6.12
N LEU A 53 -5.35 -19.65 -5.62
CA LEU A 53 -4.37 -18.93 -6.45
C LEU A 53 -3.17 -19.80 -6.87
N SER A 54 -3.01 -21.00 -6.28
CA SER A 54 -1.86 -21.88 -6.49
C SER A 54 -1.60 -22.15 -7.96
N GLY A 55 -0.34 -21.96 -8.39
CA GLY A 55 0.11 -22.22 -9.76
C GLY A 55 -0.41 -21.23 -10.82
N LYS A 56 -1.21 -20.22 -10.44
CA LYS A 56 -1.80 -19.25 -11.37
C LYS A 56 -1.31 -17.84 -11.13
N VAL A 57 -1.43 -17.33 -9.90
CA VAL A 57 -1.02 -15.99 -9.50
C VAL A 57 -0.33 -16.06 -8.15
N ARG A 58 0.83 -15.47 -8.02
CA ARG A 58 1.60 -15.46 -6.77
C ARG A 58 1.02 -14.44 -5.78
N ILE A 59 0.72 -14.87 -4.56
CA ILE A 59 0.45 -13.92 -3.48
C ILE A 59 1.78 -13.28 -3.10
N SER A 60 1.86 -11.97 -3.14
CA SER A 60 3.10 -11.22 -3.01
C SER A 60 3.20 -10.44 -1.70
N SER A 61 2.11 -9.81 -1.30
CA SER A 61 2.02 -9.08 -0.04
C SER A 61 0.57 -9.03 0.45
N PHE A 62 0.41 -8.59 1.68
CA PHE A 62 -0.92 -8.37 2.28
C PHE A 62 -1.06 -6.91 2.73
N TRP A 63 -2.17 -6.29 2.37
CA TRP A 63 -2.53 -4.98 2.84
C TRP A 63 -3.58 -5.09 3.95
N ALA A 64 -3.19 -4.75 5.16
CA ALA A 64 -4.00 -4.87 6.36
C ALA A 64 -4.77 -3.57 6.62
N GLY A 65 -6.08 -3.63 6.48
CA GLY A 65 -6.99 -2.60 6.94
C GLY A 65 -7.35 -2.75 8.42
N TRP A 66 -8.27 -1.94 8.85
CA TRP A 66 -8.80 -1.89 10.22
C TRP A 66 -10.30 -1.60 10.21
N SER A 67 -10.94 -1.81 11.35
CA SER A 67 -12.36 -1.48 11.57
C SER A 67 -12.57 -0.04 12.06
N GLY A 68 -13.85 0.34 12.13
CA GLY A 68 -14.28 1.66 12.57
C GLY A 68 -14.36 2.70 11.45
N PRO A 69 -14.57 3.98 11.77
CA PRO A 69 -14.75 5.03 10.77
C PRO A 69 -13.49 5.21 9.93
N THR A 70 -13.70 5.35 8.61
CA THR A 70 -12.63 5.47 7.63
C THR A 70 -13.05 6.50 6.59
N VAL A 71 -12.61 7.74 6.75
CA VAL A 71 -12.93 8.84 5.84
C VAL A 71 -11.65 9.24 5.10
N TRP A 72 -11.63 8.98 3.79
CA TRP A 72 -10.49 9.25 2.94
C TRP A 72 -10.55 10.66 2.38
N ASP A 73 -10.27 11.65 3.24
CA ASP A 73 -10.12 13.05 2.87
C ASP A 73 -9.14 13.77 3.79
N SER A 74 -8.92 15.07 3.55
CA SER A 74 -8.01 15.89 4.35
C SER A 74 -8.70 16.60 5.54
N ILE A 75 -10.01 16.48 5.69
CA ILE A 75 -10.81 17.17 6.70
C ILE A 75 -11.10 16.23 7.89
N ASP A 76 -11.77 15.12 7.63
CA ASP A 76 -12.16 14.14 8.65
C ASP A 76 -11.17 12.97 8.74
N GLY A 77 -10.37 12.75 7.71
CA GLY A 77 -9.33 11.74 7.66
C GLY A 77 -8.37 11.77 8.86
N PRO A 78 -7.88 12.95 9.31
CA PRO A 78 -6.99 13.03 10.48
C PRO A 78 -7.56 12.42 11.77
N GLN A 79 -8.90 12.38 11.91
CA GLN A 79 -9.57 11.83 13.08
C GLN A 79 -10.04 10.38 12.88
N THR A 80 -9.93 9.84 11.67
CA THR A 80 -10.52 8.54 11.33
C THR A 80 -9.52 7.53 10.78
N LEU A 81 -8.39 7.95 10.21
CA LEU A 81 -7.47 7.04 9.51
C LEU A 81 -6.31 6.54 10.37
N GLY A 82 -6.00 5.27 10.24
CA GLY A 82 -4.78 4.63 10.74
C GLY A 82 -4.63 4.57 12.26
N LEU A 83 -3.40 4.70 12.72
CA LEU A 83 -3.00 4.62 14.13
C LEU A 83 -2.88 6.00 14.81
N VAL A 84 -3.05 7.09 14.05
CA VAL A 84 -2.92 8.45 14.60
C VAL A 84 -4.04 8.77 15.58
N PRO A 85 -5.34 8.51 15.29
CA PRO A 85 -6.43 8.83 16.22
C PRO A 85 -6.35 8.00 17.50
N PRO A 86 -6.20 8.64 18.69
CA PRO A 86 -6.07 7.91 19.96
C PRO A 86 -7.28 7.02 20.28
N ALA A 87 -8.47 7.42 19.85
CA ALA A 87 -9.72 6.72 20.11
C ALA A 87 -9.75 5.29 19.51
N TYR A 88 -9.08 5.08 18.38
CA TYR A 88 -9.09 3.79 17.65
C TYR A 88 -7.75 3.07 17.72
N ARG A 89 -6.69 3.73 18.19
CA ARG A 89 -5.30 3.26 18.11
C ARG A 89 -5.12 1.87 18.69
N PHE A 90 -5.57 1.64 19.91
CA PHE A 90 -5.39 0.34 20.57
C PHE A 90 -6.10 -0.80 19.81
N GLN A 91 -7.36 -0.60 19.43
CA GLN A 91 -8.12 -1.59 18.68
C GLN A 91 -7.42 -1.92 17.36
N ARG A 92 -7.03 -0.91 16.61
CA ARG A 92 -6.35 -1.07 15.31
C ARG A 92 -4.98 -1.73 15.42
N MET A 93 -4.25 -1.47 16.49
CA MET A 93 -3.03 -2.23 16.78
C MET A 93 -3.32 -3.72 16.90
N GLN A 94 -4.39 -4.12 17.62
CA GLN A 94 -4.78 -5.53 17.75
C GLN A 94 -5.24 -6.13 16.41
N GLU A 95 -5.90 -5.36 15.58
CA GLU A 95 -6.32 -5.77 14.23
C GLU A 95 -5.14 -5.94 13.29
N LEU A 96 -4.14 -5.06 13.35
CA LEU A 96 -2.89 -5.20 12.60
C LEU A 96 -2.04 -6.39 13.07
N ILE A 97 -2.11 -6.76 14.36
CA ILE A 97 -1.53 -8.01 14.88
C ILE A 97 -2.19 -9.23 14.18
N LYS A 98 -3.53 -9.25 14.07
CA LYS A 98 -4.22 -10.27 13.27
C LYS A 98 -3.81 -10.25 11.80
N GLY A 99 -3.61 -9.04 11.24
CA GLY A 99 -3.07 -8.86 9.90
C GLY A 99 -1.70 -9.52 9.73
N ALA A 100 -0.81 -9.38 10.72
CA ALA A 100 0.50 -10.03 10.70
C ALA A 100 0.39 -11.56 10.80
N ASP A 101 -0.53 -12.10 11.61
CA ASP A 101 -0.80 -13.54 11.63
C ASP A 101 -1.31 -14.03 10.26
N PHE A 102 -2.24 -13.31 9.65
CA PHE A 102 -2.78 -13.63 8.33
C PHE A 102 -1.70 -13.59 7.25
N THR A 103 -0.85 -12.56 7.25
CA THR A 103 0.33 -12.44 6.37
C THR A 103 1.24 -13.66 6.49
N SER A 104 1.49 -14.11 7.72
CA SER A 104 2.27 -15.32 7.97
C SER A 104 1.60 -16.59 7.43
N TRP A 105 0.27 -16.74 7.59
CA TRP A 105 -0.47 -17.89 7.06
C TRP A 105 -0.54 -17.89 5.53
N LEU A 106 -0.59 -16.73 4.89
CA LEU A 106 -0.45 -16.60 3.44
C LEU A 106 0.95 -17.00 2.94
N GLY A 107 1.94 -17.01 3.83
CA GLY A 107 3.33 -17.33 3.48
C GLY A 107 4.08 -16.17 2.81
N VAL A 108 3.60 -14.94 2.99
CA VAL A 108 4.25 -13.72 2.46
C VAL A 108 4.98 -12.95 3.56
N LYS A 109 5.92 -12.08 3.19
CA LYS A 109 6.80 -11.39 4.12
C LYS A 109 6.51 -9.89 4.27
N ASP A 110 5.65 -9.35 3.44
CA ASP A 110 5.37 -7.92 3.41
C ASP A 110 3.91 -7.66 3.76
N MET A 111 3.70 -6.91 4.84
CA MET A 111 2.40 -6.40 5.27
C MET A 111 2.41 -4.88 5.16
N ALA A 112 1.49 -4.32 4.40
CA ALA A 112 1.32 -2.87 4.26
C ALA A 112 0.07 -2.38 4.98
N THR A 113 0.06 -1.11 5.36
CA THR A 113 -1.11 -0.39 5.87
C THR A 113 -0.90 1.12 5.81
N HIS A 114 -1.97 1.90 5.78
CA HIS A 114 -1.90 3.32 6.08
C HIS A 114 -1.81 3.55 7.60
N VAL A 115 -0.85 4.33 8.04
CA VAL A 115 -0.72 4.71 9.46
C VAL A 115 -1.56 5.95 9.79
N GLY A 116 -2.01 6.69 8.76
CA GLY A 116 -2.85 7.87 8.87
C GLY A 116 -2.04 9.16 8.84
N PHE A 117 -2.67 10.26 9.22
CA PHE A 117 -2.08 11.61 9.17
C PHE A 117 -1.02 11.80 10.27
N ILE A 118 0.16 11.24 10.09
CA ILE A 118 1.27 11.39 11.03
C ILE A 118 1.60 12.87 11.20
N PRO A 119 1.61 13.41 12.44
CA PRO A 119 1.90 14.82 12.66
C PRO A 119 3.28 15.22 12.11
N GLU A 120 3.33 16.33 11.39
CA GLU A 120 4.57 16.88 10.85
C GLU A 120 5.55 17.31 11.96
N HIS A 121 5.03 17.76 13.07
CA HIS A 121 5.86 18.21 14.19
C HIS A 121 5.93 17.16 15.30
N PRO A 122 7.14 16.67 15.68
CA PRO A 122 7.28 15.60 16.67
C PRO A 122 6.85 15.97 18.11
N SER A 123 6.63 17.25 18.39
CA SER A 123 6.13 17.68 19.71
C SER A 123 4.63 17.51 19.89
N PHE A 124 3.87 17.23 18.83
CA PHE A 124 2.46 16.93 18.99
C PHE A 124 2.26 15.62 19.78
N PRO A 125 1.33 15.59 20.75
CA PRO A 125 1.12 14.41 21.59
C PRO A 125 0.86 13.13 20.81
N GLU A 126 0.12 13.21 19.71
CA GLU A 126 -0.24 12.10 18.84
C GLU A 126 0.99 11.46 18.20
N TYR A 127 2.02 12.23 17.85
CA TYR A 127 3.25 11.72 17.22
C TYR A 127 3.92 10.62 18.05
N ARG A 128 4.14 10.90 19.36
CA ARG A 128 4.74 9.91 20.26
C ARG A 128 3.88 8.66 20.41
N GLY A 129 2.56 8.84 20.45
CA GLY A 129 1.62 7.74 20.51
C GLY A 129 1.67 6.85 19.28
N VAL A 130 1.84 7.44 18.09
CA VAL A 130 1.99 6.70 16.83
C VAL A 130 3.32 5.96 16.80
N VAL A 131 4.44 6.59 17.18
CA VAL A 131 5.75 5.93 17.29
C VAL A 131 5.66 4.66 18.14
N GLN A 132 5.02 4.72 19.33
CA GLN A 132 4.86 3.56 20.21
C GLN A 132 3.93 2.49 19.59
N ALA A 133 2.85 2.91 18.94
CA ALA A 133 1.91 1.98 18.31
C ALA A 133 2.56 1.24 17.13
N VAL A 134 3.25 1.96 16.26
CA VAL A 134 4.01 1.37 15.14
C VAL A 134 5.08 0.42 15.66
N LYS A 135 5.85 0.83 16.66
CA LYS A 135 6.88 0.00 17.28
C LYS A 135 6.32 -1.32 17.83
N TYR A 136 5.17 -1.25 18.49
CA TYR A 136 4.50 -2.44 19.02
C TYR A 136 4.10 -3.42 17.90
N VAL A 137 3.47 -2.93 16.84
CA VAL A 137 3.04 -3.77 15.71
C VAL A 137 4.25 -4.29 14.93
N ALA A 138 5.25 -3.44 14.65
CA ALA A 138 6.46 -3.81 13.94
C ALA A 138 7.26 -4.90 14.68
N ASN A 139 7.39 -4.80 15.99
CA ASN A 139 8.02 -5.84 16.80
C ASN A 139 7.29 -7.18 16.71
N TYR A 140 5.96 -7.18 16.70
CA TYR A 140 5.20 -8.41 16.48
C TYR A 140 5.43 -8.97 15.08
N CYS A 141 5.37 -8.14 14.03
CA CYS A 141 5.68 -8.54 12.66
C CYS A 141 7.09 -9.18 12.58
N LYS A 142 8.07 -8.60 13.26
CA LYS A 142 9.45 -9.11 13.32
C LYS A 142 9.52 -10.53 13.89
N THR A 143 8.72 -10.87 14.92
CA THR A 143 8.66 -12.24 15.47
C THR A 143 8.15 -13.27 14.44
N LYS A 144 7.46 -12.81 13.41
CA LYS A 144 6.95 -13.63 12.30
C LYS A 144 7.85 -13.58 11.05
N GLY A 145 8.94 -12.82 11.06
CA GLY A 145 9.78 -12.57 9.90
C GLY A 145 9.10 -11.71 8.83
N ILE A 146 8.18 -10.82 9.25
CA ILE A 146 7.38 -9.95 8.38
C ILE A 146 7.90 -8.52 8.47
N HIS A 147 7.98 -7.85 7.32
CA HIS A 147 8.18 -6.41 7.24
C HIS A 147 6.85 -5.67 7.42
N PHE A 148 6.88 -4.60 8.20
CA PHE A 148 5.77 -3.68 8.34
C PHE A 148 6.01 -2.48 7.42
N ASN A 149 5.18 -2.34 6.40
CA ASN A 149 5.33 -1.33 5.36
C ASN A 149 4.28 -0.24 5.50
N PHE A 150 4.74 1.00 5.54
CA PHE A 150 3.86 2.17 5.48
C PHE A 150 3.40 2.40 4.06
N GLU A 151 2.10 2.48 3.82
CA GLU A 151 1.63 3.03 2.57
C GLU A 151 1.63 4.55 2.63
N THR A 152 2.21 5.16 1.58
CA THR A 152 2.28 6.61 1.46
C THR A 152 0.93 7.25 1.14
N GLY A 153 0.74 8.49 1.60
CA GLY A 153 -0.45 9.26 1.25
C GLY A 153 -0.68 10.49 2.12
N GLN A 154 -0.96 10.32 3.39
CA GLN A 154 -1.45 11.38 4.28
C GLN A 154 -0.34 12.25 4.85
N GLU A 155 0.90 11.78 4.85
CA GLU A 155 2.08 12.48 5.38
C GLU A 155 3.05 12.86 4.26
N THR A 156 3.95 13.80 4.55
CA THR A 156 5.05 14.11 3.64
C THR A 156 6.12 13.00 3.67
N PRO A 157 6.89 12.79 2.58
CA PRO A 157 7.99 11.83 2.56
C PRO A 157 8.99 12.02 3.71
N VAL A 158 9.28 13.26 4.07
CA VAL A 158 10.20 13.60 5.17
C VAL A 158 9.64 13.17 6.52
N THR A 159 8.33 13.37 6.74
CA THR A 159 7.66 12.96 7.98
C THR A 159 7.61 11.43 8.08
N LEU A 160 7.34 10.73 6.99
CA LEU A 160 7.37 9.28 6.98
C LEU A 160 8.76 8.73 7.32
N MET A 161 9.82 9.28 6.75
CA MET A 161 11.18 8.86 7.10
C MET A 161 11.57 9.21 8.53
N ARG A 162 11.04 10.31 9.07
CA ARG A 162 11.27 10.68 10.48
C ARG A 162 10.69 9.62 11.42
N ILE A 163 9.43 9.20 11.21
CA ILE A 163 8.82 8.20 12.08
C ILE A 163 9.50 6.83 11.93
N ILE A 164 9.89 6.42 10.74
CA ILE A 164 10.67 5.18 10.52
C ILE A 164 11.98 5.23 11.34
N THR A 165 12.67 6.37 11.33
CA THR A 165 13.91 6.58 12.11
C THR A 165 13.64 6.56 13.61
N ASP A 166 12.57 7.21 14.07
CA ASP A 166 12.24 7.31 15.50
C ASP A 166 11.73 6.00 16.09
N VAL A 167 11.08 5.16 15.30
CA VAL A 167 10.72 3.78 15.68
C VAL A 167 11.97 2.90 15.77
N GLY A 168 12.85 2.99 14.79
CA GLY A 168 14.20 2.41 14.80
C GLY A 168 14.24 0.88 14.63
N ASP A 169 13.19 0.25 14.10
CA ASP A 169 13.16 -1.18 13.82
C ASP A 169 13.60 -1.49 12.38
N ASP A 170 14.36 -2.58 12.20
CA ASP A 170 14.99 -2.96 10.92
C ASP A 170 14.03 -3.67 9.93
N ASN A 171 12.81 -4.00 10.38
CA ASN A 171 11.76 -4.60 9.54
C ASN A 171 10.72 -3.59 9.04
N LEU A 172 11.00 -2.30 9.14
CA LEU A 172 10.16 -1.27 8.56
C LEU A 172 10.48 -1.07 7.08
N GLY A 173 9.43 -0.79 6.29
CA GLY A 173 9.54 -0.49 4.88
C GLY A 173 8.43 0.44 4.41
N ILE A 174 8.39 0.65 3.11
CA ILE A 174 7.42 1.52 2.46
C ILE A 174 6.75 0.76 1.32
N ASN A 175 5.43 0.77 1.31
CA ASN A 175 4.60 0.49 0.15
C ASN A 175 4.30 1.85 -0.49
N LEU A 176 5.06 2.17 -1.53
CA LEU A 176 4.98 3.50 -2.16
C LEU A 176 3.79 3.57 -3.12
N ASP A 177 2.78 4.33 -2.75
CA ASP A 177 1.77 4.81 -3.67
C ASP A 177 2.15 6.23 -4.13
N PRO A 178 2.63 6.40 -5.38
CA PRO A 178 3.04 7.68 -5.90
C PRO A 178 1.86 8.63 -6.12
N ALA A 179 0.68 8.09 -6.47
CA ALA A 179 -0.51 8.90 -6.69
C ALA A 179 -1.07 9.47 -5.39
N ASN A 180 -1.01 8.73 -4.29
CA ASN A 180 -1.49 9.23 -3.01
C ASN A 180 -0.71 10.47 -2.54
N LEU A 181 0.60 10.57 -2.81
CA LEU A 181 1.38 11.80 -2.54
C LEU A 181 0.82 13.01 -3.30
N ILE A 182 0.33 12.79 -4.51
CA ILE A 182 -0.29 13.81 -5.37
C ILE A 182 -1.70 14.12 -4.89
N LEU A 183 -2.53 13.09 -4.72
CA LEU A 183 -3.95 13.21 -4.35
C LEU A 183 -4.14 13.94 -3.01
N TYR A 184 -3.24 13.70 -2.04
CA TYR A 184 -3.23 14.41 -0.76
C TYR A 184 -2.41 15.71 -0.78
N GLY A 185 -1.75 16.04 -1.90
CA GLY A 185 -0.91 17.24 -2.01
C GLY A 185 0.32 17.22 -1.08
N ARG A 186 0.89 16.04 -0.81
CA ARG A 186 1.96 15.84 0.18
C ARG A 186 3.36 15.81 -0.40
N GLY A 187 3.52 15.61 -1.69
CA GLY A 187 4.84 15.62 -2.30
C GLY A 187 4.86 15.25 -3.77
N ASN A 188 6.03 15.46 -4.39
CA ASN A 188 6.32 14.96 -5.72
C ASN A 188 6.84 13.52 -5.63
N PRO A 189 6.22 12.54 -6.29
CA PRO A 189 6.64 11.13 -6.17
C PRO A 189 8.04 10.85 -6.74
N VAL A 190 8.48 11.59 -7.75
CA VAL A 190 9.83 11.43 -8.32
C VAL A 190 10.90 11.91 -7.34
N ASP A 191 10.65 13.00 -6.62
CA ASP A 191 11.57 13.51 -5.59
C ASP A 191 11.54 12.62 -4.32
N ALA A 192 10.38 12.06 -3.98
CA ALA A 192 10.22 11.15 -2.86
C ALA A 192 11.11 9.91 -2.96
N LEU A 193 11.44 9.44 -4.18
CA LEU A 193 12.35 8.31 -4.37
C LEU A 193 13.74 8.52 -3.75
N ASP A 194 14.25 9.76 -3.75
CA ASP A 194 15.55 10.06 -3.14
C ASP A 194 15.48 10.02 -1.61
N ILE A 195 14.31 10.35 -1.05
CA ILE A 195 14.06 10.32 0.40
C ILE A 195 13.88 8.86 0.87
N PHE A 196 13.14 8.05 0.11
CA PHE A 196 12.75 6.68 0.47
C PHE A 196 13.76 5.61 0.11
N LYS A 197 14.86 5.98 -0.52
CA LYS A 197 15.86 5.04 -1.05
C LYS A 197 16.24 3.96 -0.03
N GLY A 198 16.09 2.69 -0.45
CA GLY A 198 16.42 1.52 0.37
C GLY A 198 15.28 1.03 1.28
N TYR A 199 14.18 1.80 1.42
CA TYR A 199 13.03 1.41 2.24
C TYR A 199 11.83 0.91 1.42
N ILE A 200 11.81 1.15 0.10
CA ILE A 200 10.67 0.77 -0.77
C ILE A 200 10.67 -0.74 -0.95
N ARG A 201 9.57 -1.40 -0.56
CA ARG A 201 9.36 -2.86 -0.68
C ARG A 201 8.23 -3.25 -1.62
N GLY A 202 7.25 -2.36 -1.81
CA GLY A 202 6.15 -2.49 -2.75
C GLY A 202 5.84 -1.14 -3.38
N VAL A 203 5.27 -1.14 -4.57
CA VAL A 203 4.86 0.07 -5.27
C VAL A 203 3.47 -0.10 -5.84
N HIS A 204 2.57 0.82 -5.53
CA HIS A 204 1.29 0.93 -6.23
C HIS A 204 1.48 1.64 -7.57
N VAL A 205 0.93 1.07 -8.61
CA VAL A 205 0.84 1.67 -9.93
C VAL A 205 -0.53 2.33 -10.04
N LYS A 206 -0.59 3.58 -9.62
CA LYS A 206 -1.77 4.42 -9.54
C LYS A 206 -1.38 5.83 -9.99
N ASP A 207 -2.27 6.55 -10.62
CA ASP A 207 -2.00 7.90 -11.13
C ASP A 207 -3.14 8.85 -10.75
N GLY A 208 -2.86 10.14 -10.76
CA GLY A 208 -3.82 11.15 -10.37
C GLY A 208 -3.30 12.57 -10.51
N ASP A 209 -4.18 13.52 -10.27
CA ASP A 209 -3.93 14.94 -10.30
C ASP A 209 -3.98 15.55 -8.90
N TYR A 210 -3.24 16.64 -8.68
CA TYR A 210 -3.29 17.42 -7.44
C TYR A 210 -4.69 17.99 -7.18
N PRO A 211 -5.07 18.15 -5.90
CA PRO A 211 -6.33 18.79 -5.55
C PRO A 211 -6.37 20.25 -6.03
N THR A 212 -7.47 20.63 -6.63
CA THR A 212 -7.79 22.01 -7.02
C THR A 212 -8.94 22.60 -6.19
N ASP A 213 -9.58 21.77 -5.38
CA ASP A 213 -10.61 22.14 -4.41
C ASP A 213 -10.02 21.94 -3.00
N TYR A 214 -10.10 22.96 -2.15
CA TYR A 214 -9.52 22.94 -0.81
C TYR A 214 -10.24 22.08 0.22
N TYR A 215 -11.38 21.45 -0.16
CA TYR A 215 -12.11 20.49 0.67
C TYR A 215 -12.04 19.05 0.12
N LYS A 216 -11.41 18.83 -1.04
CA LYS A 216 -11.38 17.52 -1.68
C LYS A 216 -9.95 17.07 -1.95
N LEU A 217 -9.77 15.79 -2.02
CA LEU A 217 -8.53 15.21 -2.56
C LEU A 217 -8.42 15.50 -4.06
N GLY A 218 -7.25 15.29 -4.60
CA GLY A 218 -7.03 15.21 -6.03
C GLY A 218 -7.87 14.09 -6.67
N GLN A 219 -7.84 14.02 -7.98
CA GLN A 219 -8.64 13.05 -8.74
C GLN A 219 -7.76 11.94 -9.29
N GLU A 220 -8.13 10.68 -9.01
CA GLU A 220 -7.51 9.52 -9.66
C GLU A 220 -7.69 9.58 -11.18
N ARG A 221 -6.64 9.20 -11.92
CA ARG A 221 -6.60 9.10 -13.37
C ARG A 221 -6.19 7.70 -13.82
N VAL A 222 -6.44 7.39 -15.06
CA VAL A 222 -5.83 6.22 -15.70
C VAL A 222 -4.32 6.40 -15.67
N VAL A 223 -3.59 5.33 -15.40
CA VAL A 223 -2.12 5.37 -15.30
C VAL A 223 -1.51 5.86 -16.62
N GLY A 224 -0.69 6.90 -16.52
CA GLY A 224 -0.10 7.62 -17.65
C GLY A 224 -0.86 8.87 -18.07
N GLU A 225 -2.05 9.13 -17.53
CA GLU A 225 -2.85 10.32 -17.80
C GLU A 225 -2.84 11.34 -16.64
N GLY A 226 -2.23 10.98 -15.51
CA GLY A 226 -2.08 11.85 -14.35
C GLY A 226 -0.69 12.48 -14.24
N THR A 227 -0.36 12.96 -13.04
CA THR A 227 0.84 13.77 -12.74
C THR A 227 1.98 13.00 -12.09
N VAL A 228 1.88 11.68 -11.89
CA VAL A 228 2.97 10.83 -11.34
C VAL A 228 4.20 10.82 -12.24
N ASN A 229 4.00 10.94 -13.56
CA ASN A 229 5.07 10.91 -14.57
C ASN A 229 5.85 9.57 -14.55
N PHE A 230 5.16 8.46 -14.78
CA PHE A 230 5.74 7.11 -14.80
C PHE A 230 6.96 6.94 -15.71
N PRO A 231 7.07 7.59 -16.89
CA PRO A 231 8.27 7.54 -17.72
C PRO A 231 9.54 8.07 -17.06
N VAL A 232 9.41 8.93 -16.04
CA VAL A 232 10.54 9.41 -15.24
C VAL A 232 10.63 8.66 -13.90
N PHE A 233 9.51 8.43 -13.25
CA PHE A 233 9.42 7.79 -11.94
C PHE A 233 9.97 6.36 -11.95
N LEU A 234 9.46 5.51 -12.84
CA LEU A 234 9.78 4.08 -12.82
C LEU A 234 11.24 3.79 -13.20
N PRO A 235 11.84 4.39 -14.27
CA PRO A 235 13.26 4.23 -14.54
C PRO A 235 14.15 4.72 -13.40
N LYS A 236 13.78 5.82 -12.71
CA LYS A 236 14.54 6.31 -11.55
C LYS A 236 14.50 5.29 -10.41
N LEU A 237 13.32 4.76 -10.07
CA LEU A 237 13.12 3.73 -9.05
C LEU A 237 13.97 2.48 -9.35
N LEU A 238 13.93 1.99 -10.59
CA LEU A 238 14.66 0.81 -11.02
C LEU A 238 16.19 1.01 -10.95
N ARG A 239 16.68 2.19 -11.38
CA ARG A 239 18.11 2.53 -11.24
C ARG A 239 18.58 2.66 -9.79
N GLN A 240 17.69 2.91 -8.85
CA GLN A 240 17.99 2.87 -7.41
C GLN A 240 18.07 1.45 -6.84
N GLY A 241 17.86 0.43 -7.67
CA GLY A 241 17.99 -0.98 -7.29
C GLY A 241 16.69 -1.60 -6.73
N TYR A 242 15.54 -1.03 -7.03
CA TYR A 242 14.27 -1.63 -6.64
C TYR A 242 14.02 -2.95 -7.39
N ILE A 243 13.74 -4.00 -6.62
CA ILE A 243 13.49 -5.37 -7.12
C ILE A 243 12.13 -5.94 -6.69
N GLY A 244 11.33 -5.13 -5.99
CA GLY A 244 10.00 -5.53 -5.52
C GLY A 244 8.96 -5.55 -6.63
N ASP A 245 7.74 -5.93 -6.27
CA ASP A 245 6.61 -6.03 -7.19
C ASP A 245 5.91 -4.67 -7.38
N LEU A 246 5.19 -4.56 -8.49
CA LEU A 246 4.41 -3.38 -8.89
C LEU A 246 2.94 -3.78 -8.89
N TYR A 247 2.11 -3.15 -8.04
CA TYR A 247 0.69 -3.48 -7.88
C TYR A 247 -0.19 -2.40 -8.49
N ILE A 248 -0.88 -2.70 -9.58
CA ILE A 248 -1.85 -1.77 -10.16
C ILE A 248 -3.00 -1.61 -9.16
N GLU A 249 -3.27 -0.38 -8.81
CA GLU A 249 -4.43 0.01 -8.02
C GLU A 249 -5.31 0.95 -8.83
N ARG A 250 -6.57 0.56 -9.03
CA ARG A 250 -7.55 1.31 -9.78
C ARG A 250 -8.88 1.32 -9.01
N GLU A 251 -9.20 2.46 -8.39
CA GLU A 251 -10.31 2.60 -7.43
C GLU A 251 -11.67 2.86 -8.09
N ILE A 252 -11.92 2.25 -9.25
CA ILE A 252 -13.22 2.19 -9.89
C ILE A 252 -13.67 0.74 -10.01
N GLY A 253 -14.91 0.51 -10.36
CA GLY A 253 -15.47 -0.84 -10.53
C GLY A 253 -15.87 -1.15 -11.97
N GLY A 254 -16.28 -2.41 -12.19
CA GLY A 254 -16.88 -2.87 -13.44
C GLY A 254 -15.87 -3.09 -14.57
N ASP A 255 -16.41 -3.17 -15.81
CA ASP A 255 -15.64 -3.51 -17.00
C ASP A 255 -14.56 -2.46 -17.34
N GLN A 256 -14.76 -1.22 -16.94
CA GLN A 256 -13.76 -0.17 -17.17
C GLN A 256 -12.52 -0.39 -16.34
N GLN A 257 -12.64 -0.81 -15.08
CA GLN A 257 -11.50 -1.16 -14.24
C GLN A 257 -10.64 -2.26 -14.89
N ILE A 258 -11.29 -3.31 -15.41
CA ILE A 258 -10.58 -4.42 -16.06
C ILE A 258 -9.80 -3.93 -17.28
N LYS A 259 -10.41 -3.08 -18.11
CA LYS A 259 -9.75 -2.47 -19.28
C LYS A 259 -8.54 -1.63 -18.87
N ASP A 260 -8.74 -0.73 -17.91
CA ASP A 260 -7.69 0.17 -17.42
C ASP A 260 -6.50 -0.65 -16.86
N ILE A 261 -6.74 -1.71 -16.10
CA ILE A 261 -5.69 -2.60 -15.57
C ILE A 261 -4.93 -3.28 -16.70
N ILE A 262 -5.62 -3.87 -17.70
CA ILE A 262 -4.97 -4.57 -18.83
C ILE A 262 -4.11 -3.59 -19.65
N GLU A 263 -4.57 -2.38 -19.86
CA GLU A 263 -3.82 -1.34 -20.58
C GLU A 263 -2.62 -0.86 -19.75
N THR A 264 -2.80 -0.69 -18.45
CA THR A 264 -1.71 -0.34 -17.52
C THR A 264 -0.61 -1.39 -17.50
N VAL A 265 -0.95 -2.70 -17.51
CA VAL A 265 0.06 -3.78 -17.60
C VAL A 265 0.94 -3.60 -18.83
N LYS A 266 0.35 -3.30 -19.99
CA LYS A 266 1.10 -3.07 -21.26
C LYS A 266 1.98 -1.82 -21.16
N TYR A 267 1.41 -0.74 -20.64
CA TYR A 267 2.10 0.54 -20.49
C TYR A 267 3.34 0.42 -19.60
N ILE A 268 3.20 -0.19 -18.43
CA ILE A 268 4.31 -0.39 -17.48
C ILE A 268 5.37 -1.33 -18.05
N LYS A 269 4.99 -2.42 -18.72
CA LYS A 269 5.93 -3.33 -19.38
C LYS A 269 6.77 -2.61 -20.44
N ASN A 270 6.18 -1.67 -21.20
CA ASN A 270 6.93 -0.88 -22.17
C ASN A 270 7.96 0.03 -21.50
N ILE A 271 7.58 0.75 -20.43
CA ILE A 271 8.53 1.60 -19.67
C ILE A 271 9.68 0.76 -19.11
N ILE A 272 9.41 -0.41 -18.50
CA ILE A 272 10.46 -1.28 -17.95
C ILE A 272 11.43 -1.76 -19.04
N LYS A 273 10.93 -2.03 -20.25
CA LYS A 273 11.75 -2.48 -21.38
C LYS A 273 12.68 -1.40 -21.90
N GLU A 274 12.28 -0.13 -21.79
CA GLU A 274 13.01 1.03 -22.25
C GLU A 274 13.96 1.62 -21.19
N ALA A 275 13.82 1.23 -19.90
CA ALA A 275 14.61 1.72 -18.77
C ALA A 275 16.00 1.06 -18.68
#